data_d602146aa5f0819d6a1547146b26d579
#
_entry.id   d602146aa5f0819d6a1547146b26d579
#
_cell.length_a   1.000
_cell.length_b   1.000
_cell.length_c   1.000
_cell.angle_alpha   90.00
_cell.angle_beta   90.00
_cell.angle_gamma   90.00
#
_symmetry.space_group_name_H-M   'P 1'
#
loop_
_entity.id
_entity.type
_entity.pdbx_description
1 polymer ?
#
loop_
_entity_poly.entity_id
_entity_poly.type
_entity_poly.pdbx_seq_one_letter_code
_entity_poly.pdbx_strand_id
1 'polypeptide(L)'
;MSSRCLALWFGGVSVVVLGVLPAHATSWEAIDALRGRLTRAGVRVVQQDCSRRGLQGLYHPRSDTLVVCRSHQTPAQVWDTLAHEATHRMQTCAGGPITDQRHHRSMAAALMRNHPSEFRSMRAYPRNQQLAELEARYTAKLPPQQVLRLFDRYCGSQIRV
;
A
#
# COMPACT_ATOMS: atom_id res chain seq x y z
N MET A 1 18.68 21.15 -73.71
CA MET A 1 18.77 21.86 -72.40
C MET A 1 17.92 21.05 -71.47
N SER A 2 18.53 20.26 -70.56
CA SER A 2 17.89 19.25 -69.77
C SER A 2 17.94 19.71 -68.26
N SER A 3 16.77 20.08 -67.71
CA SER A 3 16.65 20.45 -66.30
C SER A 3 16.40 19.21 -65.49
N ARG A 4 17.35 18.86 -64.59
CA ARG A 4 17.23 17.80 -63.62
C ARG A 4 16.60 18.37 -62.32
N CYS A 5 15.41 17.94 -61.97
CA CYS A 5 14.81 18.19 -60.65
C CYS A 5 15.46 17.24 -59.62
N LEU A 6 16.14 17.82 -58.62
CA LEU A 6 16.55 17.11 -57.40
C LEU A 6 15.36 17.03 -56.44
N ALA A 7 14.91 15.85 -56.14
CA ALA A 7 13.97 15.60 -55.07
C ALA A 7 14.71 15.43 -53.74
N LEU A 8 14.54 16.37 -52.82
CA LEU A 8 15.04 16.28 -51.44
C LEU A 8 14.06 15.43 -50.62
N TRP A 9 14.54 14.26 -50.21
CA TRP A 9 13.83 13.40 -49.22
C TRP A 9 14.12 13.94 -47.82
N PHE A 10 13.11 14.53 -47.19
CA PHE A 10 13.11 14.82 -45.76
C PHE A 10 12.72 13.53 -45.01
N GLY A 11 13.71 12.82 -44.45
CA GLY A 11 13.49 11.72 -43.52
C GLY A 11 12.97 12.28 -42.19
N GLY A 12 11.66 12.13 -41.95
CA GLY A 12 11.07 12.44 -40.65
C GLY A 12 11.49 11.42 -39.61
N VAL A 13 12.30 11.84 -38.64
CA VAL A 13 12.62 11.08 -37.45
C VAL A 13 11.41 11.13 -36.52
N SER A 14 10.63 10.08 -36.47
CA SER A 14 9.56 9.91 -35.47
C SER A 14 10.19 9.66 -34.11
N VAL A 15 10.25 10.66 -33.25
CA VAL A 15 10.61 10.51 -31.84
C VAL A 15 9.44 9.84 -31.13
N VAL A 16 9.55 8.55 -30.85
CA VAL A 16 8.64 7.84 -29.95
C VAL A 16 8.95 8.32 -28.53
N VAL A 17 8.15 9.25 -28.02
CA VAL A 17 8.17 9.62 -26.60
C VAL A 17 7.57 8.45 -25.84
N LEU A 18 8.44 7.57 -25.33
CA LEU A 18 8.06 6.59 -24.32
C LEU A 18 7.65 7.37 -23.06
N GLY A 19 6.33 7.56 -22.90
CA GLY A 19 5.78 8.14 -21.69
C GLY A 19 6.20 7.27 -20.52
N VAL A 20 7.09 7.80 -19.67
CA VAL A 20 7.39 7.22 -18.35
C VAL A 20 6.08 7.32 -17.58
N LEU A 21 5.37 6.19 -17.43
CA LEU A 21 4.22 6.13 -16.54
C LEU A 21 4.69 6.54 -15.15
N PRO A 22 4.04 7.55 -14.52
CA PRO A 22 4.43 7.98 -13.18
C PRO A 22 4.38 6.79 -12.24
N ALA A 23 5.45 6.59 -11.46
CA ALA A 23 5.54 5.57 -10.45
C ALA A 23 4.31 5.69 -9.54
N HIS A 24 3.37 4.79 -9.73
CA HIS A 24 2.20 4.43 -8.92
C HIS A 24 1.79 5.42 -7.83
N ALA A 25 1.27 6.57 -8.24
CA ALA A 25 0.59 7.48 -7.31
C ALA A 25 -0.57 6.71 -6.65
N THR A 26 -0.66 6.83 -5.34
CA THR A 26 -1.79 6.28 -4.59
C THR A 26 -3.08 6.94 -5.08
N SER A 27 -3.99 6.16 -5.61
CA SER A 27 -5.23 6.63 -6.20
C SER A 27 -6.45 6.05 -5.48
N TRP A 28 -7.63 6.60 -5.72
CA TRP A 28 -8.89 6.05 -5.20
C TRP A 28 -9.14 4.65 -5.74
N GLU A 29 -8.75 4.35 -6.98
CA GLU A 29 -8.87 3.03 -7.59
C GLU A 29 -8.04 1.97 -6.83
N ALA A 30 -6.84 2.33 -6.36
CA ALA A 30 -6.03 1.43 -5.54
C ALA A 30 -6.69 1.14 -4.19
N ILE A 31 -7.28 2.18 -3.56
CA ILE A 31 -8.03 2.06 -2.32
C ILE A 31 -9.23 1.13 -2.51
N ASP A 32 -10.02 1.35 -3.57
CA ASP A 32 -11.20 0.54 -3.87
C ASP A 32 -10.81 -0.91 -4.21
N ALA A 33 -9.69 -1.11 -4.90
CA ALA A 33 -9.15 -2.44 -5.18
C ALA A 33 -8.78 -3.21 -3.90
N LEU A 34 -8.18 -2.55 -2.91
CA LEU A 34 -7.85 -3.17 -1.62
C LEU A 34 -9.11 -3.39 -0.77
N ARG A 35 -10.02 -2.42 -0.71
CA ARG A 35 -11.32 -2.58 -0.03
C ARG A 35 -12.12 -3.75 -0.58
N GLY A 36 -12.16 -3.88 -1.90
CA GLY A 36 -12.84 -5.00 -2.56
C GLY A 36 -12.24 -6.36 -2.18
N ARG A 37 -10.92 -6.48 -2.06
CA ARG A 37 -10.25 -7.71 -1.59
C ARG A 37 -10.59 -8.02 -0.15
N LEU A 38 -10.50 -7.03 0.72
CA LEU A 38 -10.87 -7.15 2.14
C LEU A 38 -12.31 -7.65 2.29
N THR A 39 -13.25 -7.01 1.60
CA THR A 39 -14.68 -7.39 1.64
C THR A 39 -14.91 -8.82 1.14
N ARG A 40 -14.28 -9.22 0.02
CA ARG A 40 -14.38 -10.61 -0.47
C ARG A 40 -13.77 -11.63 0.49
N ALA A 41 -12.74 -11.23 1.26
CA ALA A 41 -12.17 -12.06 2.31
C ALA A 41 -13.01 -12.07 3.60
N GLY A 42 -14.19 -11.43 3.62
CA GLY A 42 -15.12 -11.39 4.74
C GLY A 42 -14.87 -10.26 5.74
N VAL A 43 -13.90 -9.38 5.48
CA VAL A 43 -13.60 -8.25 6.36
C VAL A 43 -14.64 -7.16 6.21
N ARG A 44 -15.20 -6.69 7.31
CA ARG A 44 -16.07 -5.51 7.33
C ARG A 44 -15.23 -4.24 7.34
N VAL A 45 -15.16 -3.54 6.22
CA VAL A 45 -14.45 -2.26 6.11
C VAL A 45 -15.41 -1.10 6.38
N VAL A 46 -15.11 -0.31 7.41
CA VAL A 46 -15.95 0.81 7.88
C VAL A 46 -15.14 2.09 7.85
N GLN A 47 -15.76 3.17 7.37
CA GLN A 47 -15.23 4.52 7.51
C GLN A 47 -16.12 5.31 8.46
N GLN A 48 -15.57 5.80 9.57
CA GLN A 48 -16.33 6.48 10.61
C GLN A 48 -15.52 7.58 11.31
N ASP A 49 -16.18 8.42 12.06
CA ASP A 49 -15.52 9.37 12.95
C ASP A 49 -14.96 8.60 14.16
N CYS A 50 -13.69 8.86 14.48
CA CYS A 50 -13.02 8.21 15.60
C CYS A 50 -12.91 9.20 16.77
N SER A 51 -13.37 8.77 17.93
CA SER A 51 -13.36 9.61 19.16
C SER A 51 -11.97 9.73 19.77
N ARG A 52 -11.09 8.72 19.56
CA ARG A 52 -9.74 8.72 20.12
C ARG A 52 -8.84 9.66 19.31
N ARG A 53 -8.31 10.69 19.96
CA ARG A 53 -7.36 11.63 19.34
C ARG A 53 -6.14 10.90 18.78
N GLY A 54 -5.80 11.18 17.53
CA GLY A 54 -4.64 10.60 16.83
C GLY A 54 -4.85 9.19 16.28
N LEU A 55 -5.99 8.55 16.53
CA LEU A 55 -6.32 7.29 15.88
C LEU A 55 -6.69 7.55 14.42
N GLN A 56 -6.02 6.83 13.51
CA GLN A 56 -6.26 6.94 12.08
C GLN A 56 -7.01 5.73 11.52
N GLY A 57 -6.82 4.57 12.11
CA GLY A 57 -7.49 3.34 11.78
C GLY A 57 -7.32 2.29 12.86
N LEU A 58 -7.97 1.16 12.70
CA LEU A 58 -7.88 0.03 13.61
C LEU A 58 -8.40 -1.25 12.94
N TYR A 59 -7.64 -2.32 13.03
CA TYR A 59 -8.13 -3.65 12.71
C TYR A 59 -8.52 -4.42 13.99
N HIS A 60 -9.72 -4.97 14.03
CA HIS A 60 -10.25 -5.80 15.10
C HIS A 60 -10.27 -7.28 14.68
N PRO A 61 -9.31 -8.10 15.11
CA PRO A 61 -9.22 -9.51 14.67
C PRO A 61 -10.44 -10.35 15.06
N ARG A 62 -11.02 -10.09 16.25
CA ARG A 62 -12.16 -10.89 16.77
C ARG A 62 -13.44 -10.71 15.94
N SER A 63 -13.67 -9.53 15.40
CA SER A 63 -14.87 -9.21 14.60
C SER A 63 -14.57 -9.09 13.11
N ASP A 64 -13.33 -9.34 12.70
CA ASP A 64 -12.81 -9.15 11.35
C ASP A 64 -13.25 -7.80 10.75
N THR A 65 -13.08 -6.73 11.53
CA THR A 65 -13.51 -5.38 11.17
C THR A 65 -12.32 -4.45 11.07
N LEU A 66 -12.21 -3.78 9.94
CA LEU A 66 -11.22 -2.74 9.68
C LEU A 66 -11.90 -1.38 9.65
N VAL A 67 -11.44 -0.47 10.51
CA VAL A 67 -11.94 0.89 10.61
C VAL A 67 -10.91 1.84 10.02
N VAL A 68 -11.36 2.76 9.14
CA VAL A 68 -10.59 3.94 8.69
C VAL A 68 -11.28 5.18 9.23
N CYS A 69 -10.54 6.00 9.97
CA CYS A 69 -11.10 7.23 10.54
C CYS A 69 -11.29 8.31 9.47
N ARG A 70 -12.38 9.08 9.52
CA ARG A 70 -12.68 10.19 8.58
C ARG A 70 -11.77 11.41 8.73
N SER A 71 -10.68 11.31 9.50
CA SER A 71 -9.67 12.36 9.63
C SER A 71 -8.81 12.55 8.37
N HIS A 72 -8.88 11.61 7.42
CA HIS A 72 -8.08 11.64 6.20
C HIS A 72 -8.79 12.39 5.08
N GLN A 73 -8.03 13.21 4.37
CA GLN A 73 -8.55 14.07 3.30
C GLN A 73 -7.96 13.74 1.92
N THR A 74 -6.87 12.98 1.86
CA THR A 74 -6.21 12.64 0.60
C THR A 74 -6.16 11.12 0.37
N PRO A 75 -6.12 10.66 -0.90
CA PRO A 75 -5.96 9.24 -1.22
C PRO A 75 -4.73 8.62 -0.55
N ALA A 76 -3.62 9.37 -0.48
CA ALA A 76 -2.40 8.89 0.15
C ALA A 76 -2.57 8.58 1.65
N GLN A 77 -3.28 9.44 2.39
CA GLN A 77 -3.55 9.23 3.81
C GLN A 77 -4.51 8.07 4.06
N VAL A 78 -5.58 7.98 3.24
CA VAL A 78 -6.54 6.87 3.32
C VAL A 78 -5.85 5.55 2.99
N TRP A 79 -5.03 5.53 1.95
CA TRP A 79 -4.24 4.36 1.57
C TRP A 79 -3.30 3.93 2.68
N ASP A 80 -2.54 4.86 3.24
CA ASP A 80 -1.55 4.57 4.29
C ASP A 80 -2.21 3.85 5.47
N THR A 81 -3.35 4.36 5.93
CA THR A 81 -4.12 3.71 6.98
C THR A 81 -4.72 2.39 6.54
N LEU A 82 -5.38 2.34 5.39
CA LEU A 82 -6.05 1.12 4.90
C LEU A 82 -5.04 -0.02 4.69
N ALA A 83 -3.88 0.27 4.09
CA ALA A 83 -2.82 -0.71 3.85
C ALA A 83 -2.15 -1.17 5.14
N HIS A 84 -1.98 -0.26 6.12
CA HIS A 84 -1.50 -0.59 7.46
C HIS A 84 -2.43 -1.59 8.16
N GLU A 85 -3.71 -1.28 8.24
CA GLU A 85 -4.70 -2.14 8.90
C GLU A 85 -4.94 -3.45 8.13
N ALA A 86 -4.87 -3.42 6.79
CA ALA A 86 -4.91 -4.63 5.96
C ALA A 86 -3.71 -5.54 6.22
N THR A 87 -2.54 -4.97 6.59
CA THR A 87 -1.37 -5.77 6.97
C THR A 87 -1.62 -6.53 8.27
N HIS A 88 -2.27 -5.94 9.26
CA HIS A 88 -2.68 -6.66 10.47
C HIS A 88 -3.66 -7.80 10.14
N ARG A 89 -4.53 -7.61 9.16
CA ARG A 89 -5.36 -8.70 8.65
C ARG A 89 -4.53 -9.81 7.98
N MET A 90 -3.52 -9.45 7.17
CA MET A 90 -2.60 -10.43 6.58
C MET A 90 -1.84 -11.22 7.64
N GLN A 91 -1.38 -10.57 8.71
CA GLN A 91 -0.75 -11.25 9.86
C GLN A 91 -1.70 -12.23 10.54
N THR A 92 -2.99 -11.89 10.64
CA THR A 92 -4.02 -12.83 11.13
C THR A 92 -4.17 -14.03 10.19
N CYS A 93 -4.22 -13.82 8.87
CA CYS A 93 -4.29 -14.90 7.88
C CYS A 93 -3.06 -15.82 7.93
N ALA A 94 -1.87 -15.26 8.16
CA ALA A 94 -0.61 -15.98 8.25
C ALA A 94 -0.41 -16.67 9.60
N GLY A 95 -1.18 -16.32 10.63
CA GLY A 95 -0.98 -16.78 12.00
C GLY A 95 0.26 -16.19 12.67
N GLY A 96 0.75 -15.04 12.17
CA GLY A 96 1.96 -14.37 12.67
C GLY A 96 2.58 -13.41 11.67
N PRO A 97 3.90 -13.14 11.78
CA PRO A 97 4.61 -12.26 10.86
C PRO A 97 4.46 -12.68 9.39
N ILE A 98 4.41 -11.70 8.50
CA ILE A 98 4.27 -11.91 7.04
C ILE A 98 5.61 -11.77 6.30
N THR A 99 6.69 -11.44 7.02
CA THR A 99 8.03 -11.30 6.44
C THR A 99 9.04 -12.20 7.16
N ASP A 100 10.05 -12.63 6.41
CA ASP A 100 11.17 -13.38 6.95
C ASP A 100 12.03 -12.48 7.87
N GLN A 101 12.49 -13.04 8.98
CA GLN A 101 13.31 -12.34 9.99
C GLN A 101 14.52 -11.62 9.39
N ARG A 102 15.15 -12.20 8.35
CA ARG A 102 16.30 -11.57 7.66
C ARG A 102 16.00 -10.20 7.07
N HIS A 103 14.74 -9.88 6.79
CA HIS A 103 14.31 -8.60 6.21
C HIS A 103 13.98 -7.53 7.27
N HIS A 104 13.74 -7.91 8.53
CA HIS A 104 13.28 -6.96 9.54
C HIS A 104 14.25 -5.80 9.78
N ARG A 105 15.57 -6.08 9.77
CA ARG A 105 16.58 -5.03 9.93
C ARG A 105 16.58 -4.04 8.76
N SER A 106 16.44 -4.51 7.52
CA SER A 106 16.38 -3.63 6.35
C SER A 106 15.09 -2.81 6.29
N MET A 107 13.96 -3.39 6.70
CA MET A 107 12.68 -2.69 6.82
C MET A 107 12.76 -1.58 7.86
N ALA A 108 13.30 -1.87 9.04
CA ALA A 108 13.52 -0.88 10.10
C ALA A 108 14.43 0.26 9.63
N ALA A 109 15.55 -0.07 8.95
CA ALA A 109 16.46 0.92 8.40
C ALA A 109 15.81 1.79 7.31
N ALA A 110 14.96 1.22 6.46
CA ALA A 110 14.22 1.97 5.44
C ALA A 110 13.21 2.94 6.08
N LEU A 111 12.42 2.49 7.07
CA LEU A 111 11.51 3.37 7.80
C LEU A 111 12.24 4.46 8.55
N MET A 112 13.36 4.14 9.22
CA MET A 112 14.15 5.13 9.95
C MET A 112 14.69 6.23 9.03
N ARG A 113 15.11 5.88 7.80
CA ARG A 113 15.61 6.87 6.84
C ARG A 113 14.50 7.71 6.21
N ASN A 114 13.41 7.07 5.77
CA ASN A 114 12.42 7.71 4.93
C ASN A 114 11.21 8.23 5.71
N HIS A 115 10.92 7.63 6.87
CA HIS A 115 9.75 7.94 7.72
C HIS A 115 10.14 7.94 9.22
N PRO A 116 11.09 8.79 9.64
CA PRO A 116 11.69 8.74 10.99
C PRO A 116 10.69 8.96 12.13
N SER A 117 9.63 9.75 11.91
CA SER A 117 8.58 9.96 12.91
C SER A 117 7.76 8.69 13.15
N GLU A 118 7.41 7.97 12.09
CA GLU A 118 6.69 6.69 12.18
C GLU A 118 7.56 5.62 12.84
N PHE A 119 8.84 5.55 12.47
CA PHE A 119 9.77 4.62 13.11
C PHE A 119 9.88 4.89 14.63
N ARG A 120 9.97 6.16 15.03
CA ARG A 120 10.03 6.52 16.47
C ARG A 120 8.75 6.19 17.21
N SER A 121 7.58 6.37 16.58
CA SER A 121 6.28 6.11 17.23
C SER A 121 6.05 4.64 17.54
N MET A 122 6.76 3.70 16.90
CA MET A 122 6.68 2.27 17.26
C MET A 122 7.13 1.98 18.70
N ARG A 123 7.95 2.85 19.31
CA ARG A 123 8.36 2.70 20.70
C ARG A 123 7.22 2.80 21.72
N ALA A 124 6.08 3.38 21.30
CA ALA A 124 4.87 3.46 22.12
C ALA A 124 4.15 2.11 22.25
N TYR A 125 4.46 1.14 21.37
CA TYR A 125 3.87 -0.18 21.40
C TYR A 125 4.64 -1.16 22.29
N PRO A 126 3.96 -2.12 22.93
CA PRO A 126 4.61 -3.20 23.66
C PRO A 126 5.60 -3.96 22.75
N ARG A 127 6.68 -4.47 23.34
CA ARG A 127 7.77 -5.12 22.58
C ARG A 127 7.27 -6.26 21.67
N ASN A 128 6.30 -7.05 22.16
CA ASN A 128 5.71 -8.16 21.40
C ASN A 128 4.84 -7.71 20.22
N GLN A 129 4.47 -6.43 20.15
CA GLN A 129 3.70 -5.87 19.03
C GLN A 129 4.59 -5.09 18.04
N GLN A 130 5.81 -4.71 18.43
CA GLN A 130 6.66 -3.85 17.60
C GLN A 130 7.01 -4.46 16.24
N LEU A 131 7.13 -5.79 16.15
CA LEU A 131 7.38 -6.44 14.87
C LEU A 131 6.16 -6.35 13.94
N ALA A 132 4.97 -6.62 14.46
CA ALA A 132 3.74 -6.48 13.70
C ALA A 132 3.55 -5.06 13.19
N GLU A 133 3.84 -4.06 14.03
CA GLU A 133 3.81 -2.65 13.66
C GLU A 133 4.87 -2.27 12.62
N LEU A 134 6.07 -2.84 12.72
CA LEU A 134 7.12 -2.65 11.72
C LEU A 134 6.67 -3.12 10.34
N GLU A 135 6.10 -4.31 10.27
CA GLU A 135 5.59 -4.88 9.03
C GLU A 135 4.43 -4.05 8.46
N ALA A 136 3.49 -3.64 9.30
CA ALA A 136 2.33 -2.85 8.89
C ALA A 136 2.74 -1.48 8.33
N ARG A 137 3.63 -0.77 9.02
CA ARG A 137 4.14 0.54 8.56
C ARG A 137 4.95 0.42 7.27
N TYR A 138 5.84 -0.56 7.21
CA TYR A 138 6.64 -0.77 6.01
C TYR A 138 5.78 -1.16 4.80
N THR A 139 4.84 -2.07 4.98
CA THR A 139 3.94 -2.52 3.91
C THR A 139 3.07 -1.38 3.37
N ALA A 140 2.57 -0.49 4.24
CA ALA A 140 1.80 0.67 3.82
C ALA A 140 2.57 1.63 2.88
N LYS A 141 3.91 1.61 2.92
CA LYS A 141 4.78 2.43 2.04
C LYS A 141 5.17 1.73 0.74
N LEU A 142 4.78 0.49 0.55
CA LEU A 142 5.01 -0.23 -0.71
C LEU A 142 4.08 0.28 -1.82
N PRO A 143 4.46 0.14 -3.09
CA PRO A 143 3.56 0.41 -4.21
C PRO A 143 2.26 -0.37 -4.07
N PRO A 144 1.09 0.24 -4.39
CA PRO A 144 -0.23 -0.39 -4.21
C PRO A 144 -0.32 -1.81 -4.77
N GLN A 145 0.22 -2.04 -5.96
CA GLN A 145 0.22 -3.35 -6.60
C GLN A 145 0.98 -4.43 -5.79
N GLN A 146 2.00 -4.04 -5.03
CA GLN A 146 2.70 -4.98 -4.15
C GLN A 146 1.84 -5.34 -2.93
N VAL A 147 1.18 -4.35 -2.33
CA VAL A 147 0.27 -4.58 -1.20
C VAL A 147 -0.88 -5.50 -1.61
N LEU A 148 -1.48 -5.25 -2.78
CA LEU A 148 -2.55 -6.09 -3.32
C LEU A 148 -2.09 -7.55 -3.51
N ARG A 149 -0.89 -7.76 -4.08
CA ARG A 149 -0.32 -9.12 -4.23
C ARG A 149 0.00 -9.78 -2.88
N LEU A 150 0.47 -9.02 -1.90
CA LEU A 150 0.69 -9.56 -0.54
C LEU A 150 -0.64 -9.98 0.09
N PHE A 151 -1.68 -9.17 -0.06
CA PHE A 151 -3.00 -9.53 0.44
C PHE A 151 -3.54 -10.80 -0.23
N ASP A 152 -3.46 -10.90 -1.54
CA ASP A 152 -3.87 -12.10 -2.29
C ASP A 152 -3.06 -13.33 -1.86
N ARG A 153 -1.77 -13.17 -1.57
CA ARG A 153 -0.87 -14.25 -1.12
C ARG A 153 -1.26 -14.79 0.26
N TYR A 154 -1.54 -13.92 1.22
CA TYR A 154 -1.77 -14.33 2.61
C TYR A 154 -3.24 -14.63 2.91
N CYS A 155 -4.16 -13.88 2.32
CA CYS A 155 -5.59 -14.00 2.58
C CYS A 155 -6.41 -14.53 1.40
N GLY A 156 -5.79 -14.80 0.24
CA GLY A 156 -6.49 -15.21 -0.98
C GLY A 156 -7.31 -16.50 -0.83
N SER A 157 -6.87 -17.45 -0.02
CA SER A 157 -7.62 -18.68 0.27
C SER A 157 -8.93 -18.44 1.04
N GLN A 158 -9.11 -17.28 1.64
CA GLN A 158 -10.29 -16.87 2.38
C GLN A 158 -11.27 -16.06 1.53
N ILE A 159 -10.89 -15.73 0.28
CA ILE A 159 -11.76 -15.02 -0.64
C ILE A 159 -12.90 -15.95 -1.05
N ARG A 160 -14.14 -15.59 -0.66
CA ARG A 160 -15.35 -16.28 -1.10
C ARG A 160 -15.65 -15.86 -2.53
N VAL A 161 -15.75 -16.83 -3.43
CA VAL A 161 -16.17 -16.63 -4.83
C VAL A 161 -17.65 -16.37 -4.89
#